data_ed1e355340187799c8e2d6dfbeefbfa6
#
_entry.id   ed1e355340187799c8e2d6dfbeefbfa6
#
_cell.length_a   1.000
_cell.length_b   1.000
_cell.length_c   1.000
_cell.angle_alpha   90.00
_cell.angle_beta   90.00
_cell.angle_gamma   90.00
#
_symmetry.space_group_name_H-M   'P 1'
#
loop_
_entity.id
_entity.type
_entity.pdbx_description
1 polymer ?
#
loop_
_entity_poly.entity_id
_entity_poly.type
_entity_poly.pdbx_seq_one_letter_code
_entity_poly.pdbx_strand_id
1 'polypeptide(L)'
;MRNRPLTFLGADGSRLSARLAVPPDGRVEACALFAHCFTCSKDLKAAVNVSRALTQRRIAVFRFDFTGLGESEGDFAETNFSSNIDDLVAAADYMERELSAPAMLVGHSLGGAAVLRAADRIPSARAVATIGAPFDPEHVTNLFGDRLEEIEGEGETEVVLAGRRFTVTRQFVRDLAGHEMGEAIGRLGRPLLIFHSPVDRQVGIANAAKIYEAARHPKSFVSLDQADHLLLEERDSLFVGSVLGAWARRYVDAPVVEETPDELRAGDRVAARTGTERFRTEIV
;
A
#
# COMPACT_ATOMS: atom_id res chain seq x y z
N MET A 1 0.54 -17.81 -3.20
CA MET A 1 0.71 -16.51 -3.86
C MET A 1 1.69 -16.68 -5.01
N ARG A 2 1.35 -16.20 -6.20
CA ARG A 2 2.27 -16.07 -7.34
C ARG A 2 2.64 -14.60 -7.48
N ASN A 3 3.93 -14.31 -7.72
CA ASN A 3 4.40 -12.94 -7.95
C ASN A 3 4.76 -12.76 -9.42
N ARG A 4 4.21 -11.73 -10.03
CA ARG A 4 4.52 -11.32 -11.41
C ARG A 4 5.30 -10.00 -11.36
N PRO A 5 6.55 -9.95 -11.83
CA PRO A 5 7.28 -8.69 -11.96
C PRO A 5 6.66 -7.86 -13.09
N LEU A 6 6.58 -6.56 -12.87
CA LEU A 6 6.02 -5.59 -13.82
C LEU A 6 6.84 -4.30 -13.76
N THR A 7 6.72 -3.48 -14.78
CA THR A 7 7.23 -2.11 -14.81
C THR A 7 6.16 -1.20 -15.41
N PHE A 8 6.11 0.03 -14.96
CA PHE A 8 5.22 1.07 -15.49
C PHE A 8 5.92 2.43 -15.45
N LEU A 9 5.36 3.44 -16.09
CA LEU A 9 5.90 4.80 -16.05
C LEU A 9 5.31 5.54 -14.86
N GLY A 10 6.17 6.09 -14.01
CA GLY A 10 5.83 7.03 -12.96
C GLY A 10 5.37 8.38 -13.51
N ALA A 11 5.00 9.28 -12.63
CA ALA A 11 4.48 10.58 -13.00
C ALA A 11 5.50 11.46 -13.74
N ASP A 12 6.78 11.31 -13.44
CA ASP A 12 7.92 11.99 -14.07
C ASP A 12 8.42 11.30 -15.35
N GLY A 13 7.83 10.17 -15.73
CA GLY A 13 8.24 9.33 -16.86
C GLY A 13 9.33 8.31 -16.54
N SER A 14 9.84 8.26 -15.31
CA SER A 14 10.77 7.22 -14.85
C SER A 14 10.09 5.85 -14.85
N ARG A 15 10.87 4.80 -15.13
CA ARG A 15 10.37 3.43 -15.10
C ARG A 15 10.36 2.89 -13.69
N LEU A 16 9.16 2.65 -13.14
CA LEU A 16 8.97 2.13 -11.80
C LEU A 16 8.85 0.61 -11.80
N SER A 17 9.56 -0.02 -10.86
CA SER A 17 9.54 -1.47 -10.64
C SER A 17 8.38 -1.87 -9.75
N ALA A 18 7.62 -2.89 -10.18
CA ALA A 18 6.44 -3.35 -9.48
C ALA A 18 6.35 -4.88 -9.39
N ARG A 19 5.54 -5.37 -8.47
CA ARG A 19 5.15 -6.78 -8.34
C ARG A 19 3.65 -6.90 -8.13
N LEU A 20 3.01 -7.70 -8.97
CA LEU A 20 1.63 -8.11 -8.78
C LEU A 20 1.61 -9.48 -8.09
N ALA A 21 1.14 -9.50 -6.85
CA ALA A 21 0.87 -10.73 -6.12
C ALA A 21 -0.57 -11.17 -6.44
N VAL A 22 -0.72 -12.38 -6.98
CA VAL A 22 -2.03 -12.93 -7.35
C VAL A 22 -2.35 -14.18 -6.53
N PRO A 23 -3.66 -14.49 -6.33
CA PRO A 23 -4.10 -15.72 -5.70
C PRO A 23 -3.53 -16.97 -6.38
N PRO A 24 -3.31 -18.07 -5.63
CA PRO A 24 -2.75 -19.31 -6.19
C PRO A 24 -3.62 -19.92 -7.29
N ASP A 25 -4.96 -19.81 -7.15
CA ASP A 25 -5.95 -20.31 -8.11
C ASP A 25 -6.18 -19.37 -9.30
N GLY A 26 -5.53 -18.19 -9.30
CA GLY A 26 -5.64 -17.18 -10.35
C GLY A 26 -6.94 -16.36 -10.31
N ARG A 27 -7.88 -16.68 -9.42
CA ARG A 27 -9.15 -15.94 -9.32
C ARG A 27 -8.96 -14.69 -8.49
N VAL A 28 -9.16 -13.52 -9.11
CA VAL A 28 -9.04 -12.21 -8.48
C VAL A 28 -10.44 -11.60 -8.35
N GLU A 29 -10.86 -11.32 -7.12
CA GLU A 29 -12.15 -10.67 -6.82
C GLU A 29 -11.97 -9.15 -6.63
N ALA A 30 -10.80 -8.70 -6.17
CA ALA A 30 -10.46 -7.30 -6.03
C ALA A 30 -8.95 -7.08 -6.14
N CYS A 31 -8.53 -5.84 -6.41
CA CYS A 31 -7.13 -5.43 -6.41
C CYS A 31 -6.88 -4.40 -5.32
N ALA A 32 -5.73 -4.51 -4.66
CA ALA A 32 -5.20 -3.54 -3.73
C ALA A 32 -3.90 -2.91 -4.27
N LEU A 33 -3.75 -1.61 -4.11
CA LEU A 33 -2.49 -0.89 -4.33
C LEU A 33 -1.82 -0.67 -2.98
N PHE A 34 -0.55 -1.10 -2.84
CA PHE A 34 0.19 -1.03 -1.59
C PHE A 34 1.37 -0.06 -1.71
N ALA A 35 1.38 0.97 -0.86
CA ALA A 35 2.45 1.95 -0.69
C ALA A 35 3.36 1.58 0.48
N HIS A 36 4.64 1.37 0.22
CA HIS A 36 5.63 1.04 1.26
C HIS A 36 6.08 2.26 2.07
N CYS A 37 6.81 2.01 3.17
CA CYS A 37 7.35 3.03 4.05
C CYS A 37 8.49 3.83 3.40
N PHE A 38 8.82 4.99 4.02
CA PHE A 38 9.92 5.84 3.61
C PHE A 38 11.23 5.07 3.55
N THR A 39 11.97 5.20 2.43
CA THR A 39 13.23 4.49 2.14
C THR A 39 13.17 2.95 2.14
N CYS A 40 11.98 2.36 2.18
CA CYS A 40 11.77 0.92 2.04
C CYS A 40 11.75 0.47 0.56
N SER A 41 11.22 -0.70 0.31
CA SER A 41 10.94 -1.19 -1.04
C SER A 41 9.66 -2.04 -1.07
N LYS A 42 9.17 -2.32 -2.29
CA LYS A 42 8.04 -3.23 -2.55
C LYS A 42 8.24 -4.64 -1.98
N ASP A 43 9.48 -5.03 -1.73
CA ASP A 43 9.85 -6.36 -1.22
C ASP A 43 10.09 -6.38 0.30
N LEU A 44 9.70 -5.30 1.02
CA LEU A 44 9.66 -5.29 2.48
C LEU A 44 8.88 -6.51 2.99
N LYS A 45 9.45 -7.24 3.96
CA LYS A 45 8.87 -8.49 4.51
C LYS A 45 7.40 -8.32 4.92
N ALA A 46 7.07 -7.22 5.58
CA ALA A 46 5.70 -6.90 5.97
C ALA A 46 4.76 -6.78 4.75
N ALA A 47 5.16 -6.02 3.72
CA ALA A 47 4.36 -5.85 2.50
C ALA A 47 4.14 -7.19 1.77
N VAL A 48 5.16 -8.06 1.76
CA VAL A 48 5.06 -9.42 1.19
C VAL A 48 4.09 -10.29 1.98
N ASN A 49 4.17 -10.28 3.31
CA ASN A 49 3.30 -11.11 4.18
C ASN A 49 1.84 -10.62 4.16
N VAL A 50 1.62 -9.30 4.21
CA VAL A 50 0.28 -8.71 4.03
C VAL A 50 -0.30 -9.12 2.68
N SER A 51 0.50 -9.04 1.60
CA SER A 51 0.07 -9.47 0.26
C SER A 51 -0.28 -10.96 0.21
N ARG A 52 0.51 -11.82 0.89
CA ARG A 52 0.25 -13.27 0.99
C ARG A 52 -1.12 -13.53 1.64
N ALA A 53 -1.42 -12.84 2.74
CA ALA A 53 -2.70 -13.00 3.44
C ALA A 53 -3.89 -12.49 2.60
N LEU A 54 -3.72 -11.36 1.90
CA LEU A 54 -4.75 -10.81 1.01
C LEU A 54 -5.03 -11.73 -0.19
N THR A 55 -3.99 -12.33 -0.79
CA THR A 55 -4.17 -13.25 -1.92
C THR A 55 -4.90 -14.54 -1.54
N GLN A 56 -4.82 -14.98 -0.28
CA GLN A 56 -5.64 -16.09 0.25
C GLN A 56 -7.14 -15.75 0.29
N ARG A 57 -7.47 -14.45 0.22
CA ARG A 57 -8.84 -13.94 0.15
C ARG A 57 -9.21 -13.40 -1.22
N ARG A 58 -8.48 -13.84 -2.26
CA ARG A 58 -8.68 -13.44 -3.66
C ARG A 58 -8.54 -11.95 -3.93
N ILE A 59 -7.82 -11.24 -3.08
CA ILE A 59 -7.43 -9.85 -3.32
C ILE A 59 -6.01 -9.86 -3.88
N ALA A 60 -5.85 -9.49 -5.15
CA ALA A 60 -4.52 -9.28 -5.74
C ALA A 60 -3.90 -8.01 -5.17
N VAL A 61 -2.56 -7.99 -5.03
CA VAL A 61 -1.86 -6.84 -4.46
C VAL A 61 -0.78 -6.35 -5.41
N PHE A 62 -0.93 -5.12 -5.87
CA PHE A 62 0.09 -4.40 -6.63
C PHE A 62 0.97 -3.61 -5.67
N ARG A 63 2.27 -3.90 -5.65
CA ARG A 63 3.30 -3.22 -4.87
C ARG A 63 4.34 -2.68 -5.83
N PHE A 64 4.84 -1.49 -5.60
CA PHE A 64 5.86 -0.88 -6.43
C PHE A 64 6.87 -0.12 -5.58
N ASP A 65 8.03 0.14 -6.13
CA ASP A 65 9.03 1.04 -5.56
C ASP A 65 8.78 2.45 -6.09
N PHE A 66 8.70 3.44 -5.22
CA PHE A 66 8.60 4.85 -5.60
C PHE A 66 9.83 5.30 -6.39
N THR A 67 9.72 6.38 -7.15
CA THR A 67 10.81 6.99 -7.91
C THR A 67 12.06 7.16 -7.04
N GLY A 68 13.22 6.74 -7.56
CA GLY A 68 14.51 6.80 -6.86
C GLY A 68 14.70 5.79 -5.72
N LEU A 69 13.74 4.86 -5.50
CA LEU A 69 13.82 3.83 -4.47
C LEU A 69 13.81 2.42 -5.06
N GLY A 70 14.39 1.47 -4.31
CA GLY A 70 14.40 0.04 -4.63
C GLY A 70 15.02 -0.27 -5.99
N GLU A 71 14.22 -0.81 -6.91
CA GLU A 71 14.61 -1.13 -8.29
C GLU A 71 13.99 -0.15 -9.31
N SER A 72 13.35 0.91 -8.86
CA SER A 72 12.80 1.98 -9.71
C SER A 72 13.89 2.92 -10.18
N GLU A 73 13.71 3.47 -11.39
CA GLU A 73 14.56 4.53 -11.94
C GLU A 73 14.28 5.88 -11.24
N GLY A 74 15.03 6.91 -11.62
CA GLY A 74 14.95 8.26 -11.07
C GLY A 74 15.95 8.49 -9.95
N ASP A 75 16.05 9.75 -9.51
CA ASP A 75 16.89 10.15 -8.38
C ASP A 75 16.02 10.52 -7.18
N PHE A 76 16.30 9.91 -6.04
CA PHE A 76 15.58 10.22 -4.81
C PHE A 76 15.70 11.70 -4.41
N ALA A 77 16.83 12.34 -4.70
CA ALA A 77 17.06 13.76 -4.41
C ALA A 77 16.09 14.69 -5.14
N GLU A 78 15.55 14.25 -6.28
CA GLU A 78 14.58 15.01 -7.07
C GLU A 78 13.12 14.72 -6.66
N THR A 79 12.91 13.80 -5.71
CA THR A 79 11.58 13.41 -5.23
C THR A 79 11.13 14.22 -4.01
N ASN A 80 9.84 14.12 -3.70
CA ASN A 80 9.23 14.67 -2.51
C ASN A 80 7.93 13.91 -2.16
N PHE A 81 7.21 14.34 -1.15
CA PHE A 81 5.96 13.67 -0.75
C PHE A 81 4.86 13.86 -1.81
N SER A 82 4.81 15.01 -2.46
CA SER A 82 3.89 15.27 -3.59
C SER A 82 4.17 14.34 -4.77
N SER A 83 5.44 14.15 -5.16
CA SER A 83 5.79 13.22 -6.24
C SER A 83 5.48 11.76 -5.89
N ASN A 84 5.58 11.35 -4.62
CA ASN A 84 5.16 10.02 -4.17
C ASN A 84 3.63 9.84 -4.31
N ILE A 85 2.85 10.88 -4.07
CA ILE A 85 1.40 10.88 -4.32
C ILE A 85 1.13 10.73 -5.83
N ASP A 86 1.88 11.43 -6.67
CA ASP A 86 1.77 11.34 -8.12
C ASP A 86 2.13 9.95 -8.64
N ASP A 87 3.17 9.31 -8.10
CA ASP A 87 3.52 7.92 -8.40
C ASP A 87 2.40 6.93 -8.03
N LEU A 88 1.72 7.16 -6.89
CA LEU A 88 0.55 6.35 -6.51
C LEU A 88 -0.60 6.49 -7.51
N VAL A 89 -0.86 7.70 -8.00
CA VAL A 89 -1.89 7.93 -9.03
C VAL A 89 -1.48 7.26 -10.33
N ALA A 90 -0.23 7.41 -10.76
CA ALA A 90 0.30 6.75 -11.97
C ALA A 90 0.20 5.22 -11.86
N ALA A 91 0.47 4.64 -10.67
CA ALA A 91 0.31 3.21 -10.41
C ALA A 91 -1.17 2.79 -10.52
N ALA A 92 -2.10 3.58 -9.98
CA ALA A 92 -3.53 3.30 -10.06
C ALA A 92 -4.03 3.37 -11.52
N ASP A 93 -3.61 4.36 -12.28
CA ASP A 93 -3.92 4.52 -13.70
C ASP A 93 -3.36 3.36 -14.53
N TYR A 94 -2.13 2.91 -14.24
CA TYR A 94 -1.56 1.73 -14.87
C TYR A 94 -2.39 0.47 -14.55
N MET A 95 -2.76 0.29 -13.29
CA MET A 95 -3.61 -0.85 -12.89
C MET A 95 -4.96 -0.83 -13.60
N GLU A 96 -5.59 0.33 -13.74
CA GLU A 96 -6.88 0.46 -14.44
C GLU A 96 -6.78 0.09 -15.92
N ARG A 97 -5.72 0.51 -16.59
CA ARG A 97 -5.53 0.22 -18.03
C ARG A 97 -5.09 -1.19 -18.33
N GLU A 98 -4.18 -1.76 -17.53
CA GLU A 98 -3.45 -2.97 -17.90
C GLU A 98 -3.83 -4.20 -17.05
N LEU A 99 -4.51 -4.01 -15.94
CA LEU A 99 -4.80 -5.06 -14.96
C LEU A 99 -6.26 -5.02 -14.50
N SER A 100 -6.49 -4.35 -13.39
CA SER A 100 -7.79 -4.08 -12.78
C SER A 100 -7.61 -2.89 -11.82
N ALA A 101 -8.49 -1.92 -11.88
CA ALA A 101 -8.45 -0.73 -11.03
C ALA A 101 -8.37 -1.10 -9.54
N PRO A 102 -7.56 -0.39 -8.73
CA PRO A 102 -7.43 -0.69 -7.32
C PRO A 102 -8.73 -0.37 -6.57
N ALA A 103 -9.34 -1.38 -5.97
CA ALA A 103 -10.51 -1.21 -5.11
C ALA A 103 -10.13 -0.82 -3.68
N MET A 104 -8.87 -0.97 -3.29
CA MET A 104 -8.37 -0.67 -1.97
C MET A 104 -6.96 -0.07 -2.04
N LEU A 105 -6.70 0.95 -1.22
CA LEU A 105 -5.37 1.50 -0.99
C LEU A 105 -4.88 1.04 0.38
N VAL A 106 -3.64 0.59 0.44
CA VAL A 106 -2.98 0.18 1.68
C VAL A 106 -1.65 0.91 1.78
N GLY A 107 -1.39 1.59 2.87
CA GLY A 107 -0.13 2.30 3.05
C GLY A 107 0.52 2.03 4.40
N HIS A 108 1.84 1.82 4.38
CA HIS A 108 2.65 1.61 5.57
C HIS A 108 3.50 2.84 5.87
N SER A 109 3.49 3.32 7.11
CA SER A 109 4.27 4.47 7.56
C SER A 109 3.99 5.71 6.69
N LEU A 110 4.99 6.38 6.10
CA LEU A 110 4.79 7.50 5.19
C LEU A 110 3.91 7.12 3.98
N GLY A 111 4.01 5.88 3.48
CA GLY A 111 3.09 5.36 2.46
C GLY A 111 1.63 5.39 2.93
N GLY A 112 1.37 5.29 4.24
CA GLY A 112 0.04 5.45 4.83
C GLY A 112 -0.48 6.89 4.73
N ALA A 113 0.35 7.88 5.01
CA ALA A 113 -0.01 9.29 4.77
C ALA A 113 -0.21 9.55 3.26
N ALA A 114 0.63 8.97 2.40
CA ALA A 114 0.52 9.12 0.95
C ALA A 114 -0.80 8.56 0.40
N VAL A 115 -1.24 7.37 0.81
CA VAL A 115 -2.53 6.80 0.34
C VAL A 115 -3.73 7.59 0.87
N LEU A 116 -3.67 8.14 2.09
CA LEU A 116 -4.71 9.03 2.61
C LEU A 116 -4.85 10.29 1.75
N ARG A 117 -3.73 10.84 1.30
CA ARG A 117 -3.70 12.05 0.47
C ARG A 117 -4.02 11.78 -1.00
N ALA A 118 -3.62 10.61 -1.53
CA ALA A 118 -3.89 10.22 -2.91
C ALA A 118 -5.33 9.74 -3.16
N ALA A 119 -6.05 9.37 -2.09
CA ALA A 119 -7.34 8.68 -2.21
C ALA A 119 -8.41 9.46 -3.00
N ASP A 120 -8.45 10.78 -2.92
CA ASP A 120 -9.38 11.63 -3.67
C ASP A 120 -9.08 11.64 -5.18
N ARG A 121 -7.83 11.37 -5.56
CA ARG A 121 -7.36 11.27 -6.95
C ARG A 121 -7.48 9.86 -7.54
N ILE A 122 -7.86 8.86 -6.73
CA ILE A 122 -8.02 7.45 -7.14
C ILE A 122 -9.48 7.03 -6.89
N PRO A 123 -10.41 7.40 -7.76
CA PRO A 123 -11.85 7.19 -7.54
C PRO A 123 -12.27 5.72 -7.49
N SER A 124 -11.51 4.81 -8.08
CA SER A 124 -11.74 3.36 -8.04
C SER A 124 -11.57 2.77 -6.63
N ALA A 125 -10.76 3.38 -5.78
CA ALA A 125 -10.53 2.92 -4.42
C ALA A 125 -11.77 3.12 -3.55
N ARG A 126 -12.35 2.04 -3.07
CA ARG A 126 -13.56 2.02 -2.22
C ARG A 126 -13.25 1.91 -0.74
N ALA A 127 -12.00 1.62 -0.38
CA ALA A 127 -11.54 1.48 1.00
C ALA A 127 -10.07 1.88 1.12
N VAL A 128 -9.68 2.39 2.30
CA VAL A 128 -8.29 2.76 2.60
C VAL A 128 -7.87 2.09 3.91
N ALA A 129 -6.63 1.61 3.97
CA ALA A 129 -6.03 1.10 5.19
C ALA A 129 -4.64 1.70 5.41
N THR A 130 -4.33 2.03 6.66
CA THR A 130 -3.02 2.53 7.07
C THR A 130 -2.40 1.63 8.13
N ILE A 131 -1.08 1.48 8.09
CA ILE A 131 -0.30 0.67 9.03
C ILE A 131 0.82 1.54 9.58
N GLY A 132 0.79 1.87 10.88
CA GLY A 132 1.82 2.70 11.51
C GLY A 132 2.01 4.07 10.83
N ALA A 133 0.94 4.67 10.30
CA ALA A 133 1.03 5.91 9.53
C ALA A 133 1.16 7.14 10.44
N PRO A 134 2.00 8.14 10.08
CA PRO A 134 1.95 9.44 10.71
C PRO A 134 0.68 10.18 10.27
N PHE A 135 0.14 11.00 11.18
CA PHE A 135 -0.92 11.94 10.84
C PHE A 135 -0.41 13.06 9.95
N ASP A 136 0.81 13.51 10.21
CA ASP A 136 1.49 14.56 9.47
C ASP A 136 2.75 13.97 8.80
N PRO A 137 2.90 14.09 7.47
CA PRO A 137 4.09 13.59 6.77
C PRO A 137 5.38 14.30 7.23
N GLU A 138 5.32 15.52 7.75
CA GLU A 138 6.45 16.25 8.33
C GLU A 138 7.14 15.43 9.45
N HIS A 139 6.42 14.50 10.08
CA HIS A 139 6.97 13.57 11.07
C HIS A 139 8.26 12.86 10.60
N VAL A 140 8.43 12.65 9.30
CA VAL A 140 9.63 12.05 8.71
C VAL A 140 10.89 12.86 9.01
N THR A 141 10.78 14.17 9.20
CA THR A 141 11.93 15.05 9.52
C THR A 141 12.63 14.65 10.82
N ASN A 142 11.92 13.98 11.75
CA ASN A 142 12.53 13.44 12.96
C ASN A 142 13.64 12.40 12.68
N LEU A 143 13.63 11.79 11.50
CA LEU A 143 14.68 10.85 11.07
C LEU A 143 15.98 11.55 10.65
N PHE A 144 15.94 12.85 10.39
CA PHE A 144 17.09 13.61 9.93
C PHE A 144 17.93 14.15 11.08
N GLY A 145 17.35 14.26 12.30
CA GLY A 145 18.07 14.73 13.50
C GLY A 145 18.74 16.08 13.27
N ASP A 146 20.01 16.18 13.66
CA ASP A 146 20.80 17.42 13.53
C ASP A 146 21.06 17.83 12.07
N ARG A 147 20.83 16.93 11.11
CA ARG A 147 20.97 17.22 9.67
C ARG A 147 19.88 18.14 9.12
N LEU A 148 18.77 18.32 9.85
CA LEU A 148 17.70 19.19 9.41
C LEU A 148 18.15 20.66 9.26
N GLU A 149 18.96 21.17 10.19
CA GLU A 149 19.52 22.51 10.11
C GLU A 149 20.49 22.66 8.91
N GLU A 150 21.27 21.62 8.62
CA GLU A 150 22.18 21.56 7.47
C GLU A 150 21.38 21.58 6.15
N ILE A 151 20.30 20.76 6.05
CA ILE A 151 19.40 20.76 4.87
C ILE A 151 18.83 22.16 4.64
N GLU A 152 18.34 22.82 5.69
CA GLU A 152 17.76 24.16 5.57
C GLU A 152 18.82 25.23 5.22
N GLY A 153 20.04 25.13 5.75
CA GLY A 153 21.14 26.07 5.49
C GLY A 153 21.79 25.89 4.12
N GLU A 154 22.19 24.67 3.79
CA GLU A 154 22.99 24.34 2.59
C GLU A 154 22.11 23.97 1.38
N GLY A 155 20.84 23.60 1.59
CA GLY A 155 19.92 23.23 0.53
C GLY A 155 19.71 21.72 0.39
N GLU A 156 20.71 20.92 0.72
CA GLU A 156 20.67 19.47 0.72
C GLU A 156 21.75 18.88 1.62
N THR A 157 21.55 17.67 2.11
CA THR A 157 22.61 16.90 2.78
C THR A 157 22.40 15.40 2.65
N GLU A 158 23.46 14.65 2.87
CA GLU A 158 23.44 13.20 2.90
C GLU A 158 22.99 12.70 4.28
N VAL A 159 21.92 11.92 4.33
CA VAL A 159 21.44 11.25 5.55
C VAL A 159 21.52 9.74 5.41
N VAL A 160 21.82 9.06 6.51
CA VAL A 160 21.86 7.58 6.55
C VAL A 160 20.56 7.06 7.15
N LEU A 161 19.74 6.41 6.34
CA LEU A 161 18.44 5.84 6.73
C LEU A 161 18.45 4.34 6.47
N ALA A 162 18.17 3.55 7.49
CA ALA A 162 18.20 2.08 7.40
C ALA A 162 19.49 1.51 6.77
N GLY A 163 20.64 2.13 7.08
CA GLY A 163 21.96 1.74 6.59
C GLY A 163 22.28 2.13 5.13
N ARG A 164 21.42 2.90 4.47
CA ARG A 164 21.63 3.43 3.11
C ARG A 164 21.74 4.95 3.15
N ARG A 165 22.52 5.51 2.23
CA ARG A 165 22.67 6.96 2.08
C ARG A 165 21.62 7.51 1.14
N PHE A 166 21.06 8.64 1.49
CA PHE A 166 20.10 9.39 0.70
C PHE A 166 20.43 10.87 0.74
N THR A 167 20.43 11.53 -0.39
CA THR A 167 20.47 12.99 -0.45
C THR A 167 19.06 13.51 -0.20
N VAL A 168 18.86 14.24 0.90
CA VAL A 168 17.61 14.90 1.26
C VAL A 168 17.75 16.38 0.99
N THR A 169 16.84 16.92 0.19
CA THR A 169 16.84 18.33 -0.22
C THR A 169 15.91 19.17 0.67
N ARG A 170 16.19 20.47 0.71
CA ARG A 170 15.30 21.46 1.35
C ARG A 170 13.89 21.44 0.74
N GLN A 171 13.80 21.18 -0.56
CA GLN A 171 12.54 21.06 -1.28
C GLN A 171 11.70 19.90 -0.72
N PHE A 172 12.34 18.74 -0.46
CA PHE A 172 11.68 17.60 0.17
C PHE A 172 11.09 17.97 1.54
N VAL A 173 11.89 18.62 2.40
CA VAL A 173 11.47 19.01 3.75
C VAL A 173 10.29 20.01 3.70
N ARG A 174 10.36 21.00 2.83
CA ARG A 174 9.30 22.01 2.68
C ARG A 174 8.01 21.45 2.10
N ASP A 175 8.12 20.49 1.19
CA ASP A 175 6.96 19.82 0.63
C ASP A 175 6.20 19.00 1.69
N LEU A 176 6.91 18.31 2.60
CA LEU A 176 6.29 17.60 3.71
C LEU A 176 5.37 18.49 4.56
N ALA A 177 5.81 19.71 4.86
CA ALA A 177 5.06 20.67 5.67
C ALA A 177 3.86 21.29 4.95
N GLY A 178 3.79 21.16 3.62
CA GLY A 178 2.73 21.74 2.78
C GLY A 178 1.40 20.99 2.75
N HIS A 179 1.26 19.87 3.46
CA HIS A 179 0.11 18.98 3.37
C HIS A 179 -0.84 19.07 4.56
N GLU A 180 -2.03 19.64 4.37
CA GLU A 180 -3.10 19.68 5.36
C GLU A 180 -3.83 18.32 5.46
N MET A 181 -3.21 17.38 6.17
CA MET A 181 -3.71 16.01 6.29
C MET A 181 -5.06 15.90 7.00
N GLY A 182 -5.31 16.72 7.99
CA GLY A 182 -6.58 16.71 8.72
C GLY A 182 -7.78 16.95 7.82
N GLU A 183 -7.68 17.90 6.89
CA GLU A 183 -8.71 18.18 5.91
C GLU A 183 -8.87 17.03 4.91
N ALA A 184 -7.77 16.50 4.37
CA ALA A 184 -7.79 15.36 3.45
C ALA A 184 -8.44 14.12 4.07
N ILE A 185 -8.09 13.79 5.32
CA ILE A 185 -8.68 12.68 6.07
C ILE A 185 -10.16 12.93 6.35
N GLY A 186 -10.54 14.15 6.73
CA GLY A 186 -11.94 14.54 6.97
C GLY A 186 -12.83 14.43 5.73
N ARG A 187 -12.26 14.61 4.54
CA ARG A 187 -12.94 14.49 3.24
C ARG A 187 -12.79 13.12 2.57
N LEU A 188 -12.11 12.16 3.19
CA LEU A 188 -11.81 10.85 2.61
C LEU A 188 -13.03 10.15 1.99
N GLY A 189 -14.21 10.27 2.63
CA GLY A 189 -15.48 9.76 2.10
C GLY A 189 -15.55 8.24 1.88
N ARG A 190 -14.62 7.48 2.48
CA ARG A 190 -14.44 6.04 2.29
C ARG A 190 -14.16 5.36 3.62
N PRO A 191 -14.52 4.07 3.76
CA PRO A 191 -14.12 3.26 4.92
C PRO A 191 -12.61 3.32 5.14
N LEU A 192 -12.21 3.58 6.39
CA LEU A 192 -10.82 3.66 6.81
C LEU A 192 -10.54 2.61 7.89
N LEU A 193 -9.48 1.82 7.70
CA LEU A 193 -8.95 0.91 8.71
C LEU A 193 -7.54 1.36 9.11
N ILE A 194 -7.35 1.57 10.41
CA ILE A 194 -6.08 2.02 10.98
C ILE A 194 -5.48 0.90 11.81
N PHE A 195 -4.28 0.46 11.45
CA PHE A 195 -3.45 -0.43 12.27
C PHE A 195 -2.32 0.36 12.89
N HIS A 196 -2.13 0.24 14.21
CA HIS A 196 -1.02 0.91 14.87
C HIS A 196 -0.60 0.17 16.14
N SER A 197 0.70 0.14 16.40
CA SER A 197 1.25 -0.44 17.63
C SER A 197 1.39 0.63 18.73
N PRO A 198 0.94 0.35 19.96
CA PRO A 198 1.14 1.27 21.09
C PRO A 198 2.61 1.41 21.51
N VAL A 199 3.47 0.48 21.08
CA VAL A 199 4.91 0.49 21.37
C VAL A 199 5.76 0.95 20.17
N ASP A 200 5.12 1.45 19.10
CA ASP A 200 5.83 2.00 17.94
C ASP A 200 6.66 3.22 18.37
N ARG A 201 7.99 3.11 18.17
CA ARG A 201 8.97 4.13 18.56
C ARG A 201 9.31 5.09 17.42
N GLN A 202 8.90 4.77 16.19
CA GLN A 202 9.17 5.63 15.04
C GLN A 202 7.99 6.58 14.79
N VAL A 203 6.77 6.03 14.77
CA VAL A 203 5.54 6.80 14.66
C VAL A 203 4.68 6.50 15.89
N GLY A 204 4.66 7.40 16.87
CA GLY A 204 3.94 7.18 18.12
C GLY A 204 2.42 7.02 17.91
N ILE A 205 1.79 6.20 18.75
CA ILE A 205 0.36 5.83 18.71
C ILE A 205 -0.59 7.02 18.64
N ALA A 206 -0.19 8.20 19.14
CA ALA A 206 -0.99 9.44 19.07
C ALA A 206 -1.35 9.83 17.62
N ASN A 207 -0.54 9.43 16.63
CA ASN A 207 -0.85 9.65 15.22
C ASN A 207 -2.11 8.88 14.80
N ALA A 208 -2.26 7.64 15.24
CA ALA A 208 -3.47 6.86 14.97
C ALA A 208 -4.72 7.50 15.57
N ALA A 209 -4.62 8.06 16.78
CA ALA A 209 -5.71 8.79 17.42
C ALA A 209 -6.12 10.02 16.57
N LYS A 210 -5.14 10.84 16.15
CA LYS A 210 -5.39 12.01 15.29
C LYS A 210 -6.04 11.62 13.95
N ILE A 211 -5.54 10.57 13.29
CA ILE A 211 -6.13 10.05 12.04
C ILE A 211 -7.57 9.59 12.30
N TYR A 212 -7.78 8.84 13.39
CA TYR A 212 -9.10 8.35 13.75
C TYR A 212 -10.08 9.47 14.04
N GLU A 213 -9.67 10.48 14.79
CA GLU A 213 -10.51 11.65 15.12
C GLU A 213 -10.90 12.47 13.88
N ALA A 214 -9.94 12.73 12.98
CA ALA A 214 -10.17 13.48 11.74
C ALA A 214 -11.08 12.73 10.76
N ALA A 215 -11.00 11.40 10.71
CA ALA A 215 -11.76 10.59 9.76
C ALA A 215 -13.26 10.55 10.12
N ARG A 216 -14.10 10.50 9.08
CA ARG A 216 -15.54 10.21 9.22
C ARG A 216 -15.81 8.70 9.18
N HIS A 217 -16.93 8.28 9.73
CA HIS A 217 -17.38 6.90 9.59
C HIS A 217 -17.72 6.53 8.15
N PRO A 218 -17.49 5.25 7.75
CA PRO A 218 -17.03 4.13 8.58
C PRO A 218 -15.51 4.17 8.80
N LYS A 219 -15.10 4.05 10.05
CA LYS A 219 -13.69 3.98 10.45
C LYS A 219 -13.48 2.91 11.51
N SER A 220 -12.35 2.25 11.48
CA SER A 220 -11.98 1.17 12.40
C SER A 220 -10.53 1.32 12.84
N PHE A 221 -10.22 0.89 14.05
CA PHE A 221 -8.88 0.85 14.60
C PHE A 221 -8.56 -0.56 15.09
N VAL A 222 -7.34 -1.00 14.83
CA VAL A 222 -6.80 -2.28 15.32
C VAL A 222 -5.45 -2.04 15.97
N SER A 223 -5.35 -2.35 17.25
CA SER A 223 -4.08 -2.32 17.99
C SER A 223 -3.20 -3.50 17.54
N LEU A 224 -1.92 -3.21 17.33
CA LEU A 224 -0.91 -4.21 16.99
C LEU A 224 -0.05 -4.62 18.21
N ASP A 225 -0.55 -4.33 19.42
CA ASP A 225 0.02 -4.70 20.72
C ASP A 225 1.53 -4.48 20.86
N GLN A 226 2.37 -5.47 20.56
CA GLN A 226 3.82 -5.44 20.71
C GLN A 226 4.58 -5.37 19.38
N ALA A 227 3.87 -5.17 18.25
CA ALA A 227 4.52 -5.12 16.97
C ALA A 227 5.47 -3.92 16.84
N ASP A 228 6.62 -4.12 16.23
CA ASP A 228 7.52 -3.03 15.83
C ASP A 228 6.97 -2.26 14.62
N HIS A 229 7.54 -1.09 14.37
CA HIS A 229 7.10 -0.21 13.26
C HIS A 229 7.13 -0.90 11.89
N LEU A 230 8.14 -1.74 11.62
CA LEU A 230 8.34 -2.40 10.33
C LEU A 230 7.64 -3.75 10.22
N LEU A 231 6.97 -4.21 11.28
CA LEU A 231 6.33 -5.52 11.37
C LEU A 231 7.30 -6.66 10.99
N LEU A 232 8.50 -6.65 11.59
CA LEU A 232 9.56 -7.62 11.29
C LEU A 232 9.17 -9.04 11.66
N GLU A 233 8.35 -9.21 12.70
CA GLU A 233 7.78 -10.49 13.07
C GLU A 233 6.70 -10.92 12.07
N GLU A 234 6.87 -12.12 11.49
CA GLU A 234 5.96 -12.63 10.46
C GLU A 234 4.51 -12.73 10.96
N ARG A 235 4.32 -13.13 12.21
CA ARG A 235 2.99 -13.26 12.83
C ARG A 235 2.21 -11.94 12.81
N ASP A 236 2.89 -10.80 13.05
CA ASP A 236 2.24 -9.49 13.14
C ASP A 236 1.82 -9.01 11.75
N SER A 237 2.69 -9.16 10.75
CA SER A 237 2.37 -8.80 9.36
C SER A 237 1.30 -9.71 8.74
N LEU A 238 1.26 -11.02 9.10
CA LEU A 238 0.19 -11.93 8.70
C LEU A 238 -1.13 -11.62 9.40
N PHE A 239 -1.09 -11.22 10.68
CA PHE A 239 -2.27 -10.77 11.41
C PHE A 239 -2.88 -9.54 10.73
N VAL A 240 -2.07 -8.51 10.43
CA VAL A 240 -2.52 -7.32 9.69
C VAL A 240 -3.20 -7.71 8.38
N GLY A 241 -2.55 -8.54 7.56
CA GLY A 241 -3.12 -8.95 6.28
C GLY A 241 -4.41 -9.76 6.42
N SER A 242 -4.52 -10.59 7.46
CA SER A 242 -5.72 -11.41 7.74
C SER A 242 -6.91 -10.56 8.17
N VAL A 243 -6.70 -9.61 9.08
CA VAL A 243 -7.72 -8.67 9.54
C VAL A 243 -8.14 -7.74 8.38
N LEU A 244 -7.16 -7.19 7.67
CA LEU A 244 -7.40 -6.33 6.51
C LEU A 244 -8.25 -7.05 5.46
N GLY A 245 -7.89 -8.29 5.11
CA GLY A 245 -8.65 -9.08 4.15
C GLY A 245 -10.07 -9.40 4.60
N ALA A 246 -10.30 -9.67 5.89
CA ALA A 246 -11.63 -9.88 6.43
C ALA A 246 -12.48 -8.60 6.41
N TRP A 247 -11.88 -7.46 6.80
CA TRP A 247 -12.53 -6.16 6.79
C TRP A 247 -12.83 -5.67 5.37
N ALA A 248 -11.90 -5.86 4.45
CA ALA A 248 -12.00 -5.41 3.08
C ALA A 248 -13.22 -6.00 2.35
N ARG A 249 -13.55 -7.28 2.57
CA ARG A 249 -14.71 -7.94 1.94
C ARG A 249 -16.02 -7.18 2.11
N ARG A 250 -16.16 -6.45 3.19
CA ARG A 250 -17.35 -5.62 3.42
C ARG A 250 -17.48 -4.46 2.44
N TYR A 251 -16.38 -4.03 1.81
CA TYR A 251 -16.33 -2.80 1.04
C TYR A 251 -15.84 -2.97 -0.40
N VAL A 252 -15.06 -4.03 -0.67
CA VAL A 252 -14.37 -4.19 -1.96
C VAL A 252 -14.83 -5.40 -2.76
N ASP A 253 -15.75 -6.21 -2.24
CA ASP A 253 -16.28 -7.34 -3.00
C ASP A 253 -16.86 -6.80 -4.32
N ALA A 254 -16.34 -7.33 -5.43
CA ALA A 254 -17.03 -7.20 -6.69
C ALA A 254 -18.40 -7.91 -6.56
N PRO A 255 -19.47 -7.44 -7.20
CA PRO A 255 -20.63 -8.28 -7.37
C PRO A 255 -20.12 -9.60 -7.96
N VAL A 256 -20.50 -10.72 -7.33
CA VAL A 256 -20.21 -12.04 -7.87
C VAL A 256 -20.88 -12.04 -9.24
N VAL A 257 -20.10 -11.83 -10.29
CA VAL A 257 -20.53 -12.21 -11.63
C VAL A 257 -20.50 -13.73 -11.53
N GLU A 258 -21.68 -14.34 -11.36
CA GLU A 258 -21.82 -15.76 -11.62
C GLU A 258 -21.40 -15.94 -13.08
N GLU A 259 -20.13 -16.32 -13.28
CA GLU A 259 -19.74 -16.88 -14.56
C GLU A 259 -20.65 -18.08 -14.76
N THR A 260 -21.57 -17.97 -15.71
CA THR A 260 -22.25 -19.13 -16.27
C THR A 260 -21.17 -20.16 -16.55
N PRO A 261 -21.29 -21.37 -15.98
CA PRO A 261 -20.25 -22.37 -16.14
C PRO A 261 -19.99 -22.58 -17.64
N ASP A 262 -18.80 -22.21 -18.10
CA ASP A 262 -18.36 -22.64 -19.42
C ASP A 262 -18.48 -24.17 -19.42
N GLU A 263 -19.25 -24.71 -20.37
CA GLU A 263 -19.40 -26.16 -20.50
C GLU A 263 -18.02 -26.80 -20.60
N LEU A 264 -17.74 -27.75 -19.71
CA LEU A 264 -16.52 -28.53 -19.77
C LEU A 264 -16.45 -29.26 -21.12
N ARG A 265 -15.47 -28.90 -21.95
CA ARG A 265 -15.21 -29.56 -23.25
C ARG A 265 -13.89 -30.27 -23.16
N ALA A 266 -13.93 -31.59 -23.17
CA ALA A 266 -12.75 -32.42 -23.06
C ALA A 266 -12.03 -32.67 -24.40
N GLY A 267 -12.69 -32.59 -25.55
CA GLY A 267 -12.12 -33.03 -26.83
C GLY A 267 -11.57 -34.47 -26.70
N ASP A 268 -10.29 -34.70 -27.08
CA ASP A 268 -9.62 -36.00 -26.95
C ASP A 268 -8.91 -36.22 -25.60
N ARG A 269 -9.15 -35.35 -24.59
CA ARG A 269 -8.50 -35.39 -23.25
C ARG A 269 -9.55 -35.35 -22.18
N VAL A 270 -9.26 -35.95 -21.02
CA VAL A 270 -10.08 -35.81 -19.82
C VAL A 270 -9.93 -34.40 -19.27
N ALA A 271 -11.04 -33.67 -19.10
CA ALA A 271 -11.09 -32.41 -18.43
C ALA A 271 -11.73 -32.58 -17.03
N ALA A 272 -11.11 -32.02 -16.01
CA ALA A 272 -11.64 -32.02 -14.64
C ALA A 272 -11.75 -30.60 -14.12
N ARG A 273 -12.89 -30.27 -13.51
CA ARG A 273 -13.16 -29.01 -12.84
C ARG A 273 -13.55 -29.26 -11.39
N THR A 274 -12.82 -28.66 -10.46
CA THR A 274 -13.21 -28.68 -9.05
C THR A 274 -14.05 -27.45 -8.76
N GLY A 275 -15.30 -27.66 -8.33
CA GLY A 275 -16.22 -26.58 -7.94
C GLY A 275 -15.78 -25.87 -6.66
N THR A 276 -16.43 -24.76 -6.37
CA THR A 276 -16.20 -23.98 -5.15
C THR A 276 -16.81 -24.61 -3.90
N GLU A 277 -17.72 -25.56 -4.08
CA GLU A 277 -18.30 -26.35 -3.00
C GLU A 277 -17.34 -27.49 -2.58
N ARG A 278 -17.30 -27.81 -1.30
CA ARG A 278 -16.49 -28.92 -0.80
C ARG A 278 -16.90 -30.23 -1.51
N PHE A 279 -15.89 -30.94 -2.02
CA PHE A 279 -16.03 -32.28 -2.65
C PHE A 279 -16.79 -32.32 -4.00
N ARG A 280 -17.01 -31.19 -4.66
CA ARG A 280 -17.58 -31.21 -6.00
C ARG A 280 -16.48 -31.16 -7.06
N THR A 281 -16.34 -32.24 -7.84
CA THR A 281 -15.48 -32.31 -9.01
C THR A 281 -16.28 -32.87 -10.18
N GLU A 282 -16.32 -32.14 -11.29
CA GLU A 282 -16.89 -32.60 -12.55
C GLU A 282 -15.77 -33.13 -13.45
N ILE A 283 -15.96 -34.31 -14.03
CA ILE A 283 -15.01 -34.94 -14.95
C ILE A 283 -15.76 -35.26 -16.24
N VAL A 284 -15.22 -34.86 -17.39
CA VAL A 284 -15.76 -35.09 -18.72
C VAL A 284 -14.71 -35.73 -19.59
#